data_58fb5579e00c4fbefe56c017ef74e0ea
#
_entry.id   58fb5579e00c4fbefe56c017ef74e0ea
#
_cell.length_a   1.000
_cell.length_b   1.000
_cell.length_c   1.000
_cell.angle_alpha   90.00
_cell.angle_beta   90.00
_cell.angle_gamma   90.00
#
_symmetry.space_group_name_H-M   'P 1'
#
loop_
_entity.id
_entity.type
_entity.pdbx_description
1 polymer ?
#
loop_
_entity_poly.entity_id
_entity_poly.type
_entity_poly.pdbx_seq_one_letter_code
_entity_poly.pdbx_strand_id
1 'polypeptide(L)'
;HMHGFGSHTYSFLNAENKRIWVKFHLKTMQGIKNLTDQEAEAIIAKDRESHQRDLYESIERGDFPKWKFQIQLMTEEEADNYRINPFDLTKVWPHKDFPLQDVGILELNRNPENYFAEVEQSAFNPMNIVEGIGFSPDKMLQGRLFSYGDAQRYRLGVNSEQIPVNKPRCPFHAFHRDGAMRVDGNYGSAKGYEPNSYGEWQDSPGKKEPPLKVHGDVFNYNEREYDDDYYSQPGDLFRLMPADEQQLLFENTARAMGDAELF
;
A
#
# COMPACT_ATOMS: atom_id res chain seq x y z
N HIS A 1 11.13 14.02 -4.05
CA HIS A 1 10.20 12.93 -4.35
C HIS A 1 10.80 11.59 -3.98
N MET A 2 10.02 10.66 -3.47
CA MET A 2 10.45 9.35 -2.99
C MET A 2 9.96 8.24 -3.90
N HIS A 3 10.63 7.08 -3.86
CA HIS A 3 10.05 5.84 -4.35
C HIS A 3 8.85 5.44 -3.50
N GLY A 4 7.85 4.81 -4.13
CA GLY A 4 6.76 4.12 -3.46
C GLY A 4 6.98 2.61 -3.55
N PHE A 5 6.93 1.93 -2.42
CA PHE A 5 7.05 0.48 -2.36
C PHE A 5 5.75 -0.12 -1.80
N GLY A 6 5.11 -0.96 -2.59
CA GLY A 6 4.05 -1.83 -2.10
C GLY A 6 4.69 -2.98 -1.34
N SER A 7 4.90 -2.81 -0.04
CA SER A 7 5.63 -3.78 0.78
C SER A 7 4.91 -5.13 0.93
N HIS A 8 3.58 -5.11 0.94
CA HIS A 8 2.78 -6.33 0.99
C HIS A 8 2.80 -7.11 -0.33
N THR A 9 2.74 -8.42 -0.21
CA THR A 9 2.43 -9.29 -1.33
C THR A 9 0.91 -9.33 -1.54
N TYR A 10 0.49 -9.09 -2.76
CA TYR A 10 -0.86 -9.32 -3.26
C TYR A 10 -0.86 -10.48 -4.24
N SER A 11 -1.99 -10.79 -4.83
CA SER A 11 -2.08 -11.77 -5.91
C SER A 11 -2.76 -11.19 -7.14
N PHE A 12 -2.39 -11.71 -8.31
CA PHE A 12 -3.20 -11.61 -9.51
C PHE A 12 -3.95 -12.92 -9.73
N LEU A 13 -5.18 -12.80 -10.18
CA LEU A 13 -6.07 -13.90 -10.51
C LEU A 13 -6.49 -13.78 -11.96
N ASN A 14 -6.20 -14.81 -12.77
CA ASN A 14 -6.61 -14.79 -14.17
C ASN A 14 -8.05 -15.32 -14.36
N ALA A 15 -8.51 -15.36 -15.62
CA ALA A 15 -9.85 -15.85 -15.96
C ALA A 15 -10.09 -17.31 -15.59
N GLU A 16 -9.04 -18.12 -15.56
CA GLU A 16 -9.07 -19.53 -15.14
C GLU A 16 -8.94 -19.69 -13.61
N ASN A 17 -8.99 -18.58 -12.89
CA ASN A 17 -8.85 -18.51 -11.43
C ASN A 17 -7.52 -19.07 -10.90
N LYS A 18 -6.45 -18.93 -11.71
CA LYS A 18 -5.08 -19.23 -11.28
C LYS A 18 -4.43 -18.02 -10.65
N ARG A 19 -3.73 -18.26 -9.56
CA ARG A 19 -3.05 -17.24 -8.77
C ARG A 19 -1.59 -17.10 -9.19
N ILE A 20 -1.10 -15.85 -9.17
CA ILE A 20 0.31 -15.49 -9.15
C ILE A 20 0.52 -14.38 -8.12
N TRP A 21 1.59 -14.46 -7.35
CA TRP A 21 1.92 -13.44 -6.36
C TRP A 21 2.53 -12.22 -7.00
N VAL A 22 2.25 -11.05 -6.45
CA VAL A 22 2.71 -9.78 -7.01
C VAL A 22 3.14 -8.81 -5.92
N LYS A 23 4.23 -8.08 -6.16
CA LYS A 23 4.61 -6.86 -5.43
C LYS A 23 4.64 -5.67 -6.37
N PHE A 24 4.16 -4.52 -5.88
CA PHE A 24 4.04 -3.28 -6.64
C PHE A 24 5.16 -2.31 -6.30
N HIS A 25 5.70 -1.62 -7.30
CA HIS A 25 6.76 -0.64 -7.14
C HIS A 25 6.44 0.63 -7.92
N LEU A 26 6.66 1.79 -7.31
CA LEU A 26 6.56 3.10 -7.94
C LEU A 26 7.91 3.81 -7.82
N LYS A 27 8.69 3.76 -8.87
CA LYS A 27 10.04 4.36 -8.89
C LYS A 27 9.97 5.79 -9.39
N THR A 28 10.34 6.75 -8.54
CA THR A 28 10.35 8.18 -8.93
C THR A 28 11.24 8.40 -10.14
N MET A 29 10.77 9.24 -11.07
CA MET A 29 11.51 9.66 -12.27
C MET A 29 12.18 11.03 -12.10
N GLN A 30 12.00 11.69 -10.95
CA GLN A 30 12.60 12.97 -10.59
C GLN A 30 13.99 12.81 -9.94
N GLY A 31 14.44 11.57 -9.72
CA GLY A 31 15.64 11.28 -8.94
C GLY A 31 15.39 11.35 -7.42
N ILE A 32 16.42 11.04 -6.67
CA ILE A 32 16.41 11.09 -5.19
C ILE A 32 17.50 12.06 -4.76
N LYS A 33 17.15 12.96 -3.84
CA LYS A 33 18.09 13.83 -3.15
C LYS A 33 17.71 13.91 -1.68
N ASN A 34 18.65 13.62 -0.82
CA ASN A 34 18.49 13.69 0.61
C ASN A 34 18.98 15.05 1.14
N LEU A 35 18.46 15.47 2.28
CA LEU A 35 18.89 16.64 3.03
C LEU A 35 19.73 16.18 4.21
N THR A 36 20.64 17.04 4.67
CA THR A 36 21.24 16.88 5.99
C THR A 36 20.20 17.23 7.08
N ASP A 37 20.46 16.80 8.32
CA ASP A 37 19.57 17.11 9.45
C ASP A 37 19.40 18.63 9.63
N GLN A 38 20.50 19.38 9.50
CA GLN A 38 20.50 20.84 9.65
C GLN A 38 19.70 21.53 8.55
N GLU A 39 19.79 21.06 7.30
CA GLU A 39 18.98 21.58 6.20
C GLU A 39 17.50 21.27 6.43
N ALA A 40 17.19 20.05 6.91
CA ALA A 40 15.83 19.65 7.20
C ALA A 40 15.21 20.51 8.32
N GLU A 41 15.95 20.73 9.42
CA GLU A 41 15.52 21.60 10.51
C GLU A 41 15.27 23.05 10.04
N ALA A 42 16.16 23.60 9.23
CA ALA A 42 16.04 24.96 8.69
C ALA A 42 14.81 25.10 7.77
N ILE A 43 14.50 24.08 6.97
CA ILE A 43 13.32 24.06 6.11
C ILE A 43 12.04 23.95 6.96
N ILE A 44 12.01 23.01 7.91
CA ILE A 44 10.87 22.80 8.80
C ILE A 44 10.54 24.07 9.61
N ALA A 45 11.56 24.80 10.06
CA ALA A 45 11.37 26.05 10.80
C ALA A 45 10.69 27.16 9.97
N LYS A 46 10.85 27.13 8.64
CA LYS A 46 10.25 28.12 7.73
C LYS A 46 8.94 27.65 7.13
N ASP A 47 8.88 26.41 6.70
CA ASP A 47 7.73 25.85 5.99
C ASP A 47 7.68 24.32 6.23
N ARG A 48 6.84 23.92 7.18
CA ARG A 48 6.62 22.50 7.49
C ARG A 48 5.99 21.73 6.34
N GLU A 49 5.26 22.43 5.47
CA GLU A 49 4.51 21.89 4.35
C GLU A 49 5.29 22.06 3.01
N SER A 50 6.61 22.20 3.09
CA SER A 50 7.46 22.44 1.92
C SER A 50 7.30 21.39 0.82
N HIS A 51 7.11 20.11 1.16
CA HIS A 51 6.87 19.04 0.21
C HIS A 51 5.50 19.15 -0.48
N GLN A 52 4.47 19.52 0.26
CA GLN A 52 3.13 19.75 -0.29
C GLN A 52 3.14 20.97 -1.21
N ARG A 53 3.83 22.05 -0.82
CA ARG A 53 4.03 23.24 -1.64
C ARG A 53 4.73 22.89 -2.95
N ASP A 54 5.85 22.18 -2.88
CA ASP A 54 6.60 21.76 -4.06
C ASP A 54 5.75 20.94 -5.02
N LEU A 55 4.98 19.97 -4.51
CA LEU A 55 4.08 19.17 -5.33
C LEU A 55 3.01 20.01 -6.01
N TYR A 56 2.33 20.86 -5.23
CA TYR A 56 1.26 21.72 -5.75
C TYR A 56 1.77 22.67 -6.83
N GLU A 57 2.84 23.41 -6.53
CA GLU A 57 3.42 24.38 -7.45
C GLU A 57 4.04 23.74 -8.68
N SER A 58 4.60 22.54 -8.57
CA SER A 58 5.14 21.81 -9.72
C SER A 58 4.02 21.44 -10.70
N ILE A 59 2.87 20.99 -10.20
CA ILE A 59 1.69 20.69 -11.03
C ILE A 59 1.16 21.98 -11.69
N GLU A 60 1.07 23.09 -10.94
CA GLU A 60 0.63 24.38 -11.50
C GLU A 60 1.54 24.90 -12.62
N ARG A 61 2.83 24.64 -12.52
CA ARG A 61 3.79 25.03 -13.57
C ARG A 61 3.82 24.09 -14.77
N GLY A 62 3.14 22.94 -14.70
CA GLY A 62 3.19 21.89 -15.72
C GLY A 62 4.39 20.94 -15.60
N ASP A 63 5.16 21.03 -14.52
CA ASP A 63 6.26 20.11 -14.20
C ASP A 63 5.69 18.88 -13.47
N PHE A 64 5.00 18.04 -14.19
CA PHE A 64 4.25 16.94 -13.60
C PHE A 64 5.16 15.85 -13.03
N PRO A 65 5.10 15.57 -11.71
CA PRO A 65 5.83 14.48 -11.09
C PRO A 65 5.36 13.11 -11.59
N LYS A 66 6.33 12.22 -11.84
CA LYS A 66 6.10 10.92 -12.45
C LYS A 66 6.77 9.80 -11.69
N TRP A 67 6.12 8.64 -11.71
CA TRP A 67 6.69 7.39 -11.19
C TRP A 67 6.54 6.29 -12.24
N LYS A 68 7.61 5.55 -12.45
CA LYS A 68 7.53 4.31 -13.20
C LYS A 68 6.84 3.27 -12.34
N PHE A 69 5.70 2.75 -12.83
CA PHE A 69 4.97 1.67 -12.18
C PHE A 69 5.50 0.34 -12.66
N GLN A 70 5.97 -0.48 -11.74
CA GLN A 70 6.61 -1.77 -11.99
C GLN A 70 6.05 -2.82 -11.05
N ILE A 71 6.15 -4.08 -11.45
CA ILE A 71 5.73 -5.24 -10.65
C ILE A 71 6.83 -6.27 -10.59
N GLN A 72 6.82 -7.07 -9.52
CA GLN A 72 7.53 -8.35 -9.44
C GLN A 72 6.47 -9.45 -9.35
N LEU A 73 6.72 -10.56 -10.03
CA LEU A 73 5.82 -11.71 -10.06
C LEU A 73 6.54 -12.94 -9.50
N MET A 74 5.79 -13.78 -8.78
CA MET A 74 6.26 -15.05 -8.23
C MET A 74 5.11 -16.05 -8.30
N THR A 75 5.35 -17.21 -8.87
CA THR A 75 4.35 -18.30 -8.91
C THR A 75 4.12 -18.89 -7.52
N GLU A 76 3.02 -19.61 -7.33
CA GLU A 76 2.75 -20.32 -6.07
C GLU A 76 3.84 -21.38 -5.79
N GLU A 77 4.30 -22.11 -6.81
CA GLU A 77 5.37 -23.09 -6.68
C GLU A 77 6.71 -22.47 -6.28
N GLU A 78 7.06 -21.32 -6.88
CA GLU A 78 8.26 -20.57 -6.49
C GLU A 78 8.15 -20.08 -5.05
N ALA A 79 6.98 -19.57 -4.65
CA ALA A 79 6.74 -19.08 -3.30
C ALA A 79 6.88 -20.18 -2.24
N ASP A 80 6.40 -21.38 -2.54
CA ASP A 80 6.49 -22.53 -1.63
C ASP A 80 7.93 -22.99 -1.41
N ASN A 81 8.79 -22.83 -2.42
CA ASN A 81 10.17 -23.33 -2.40
C ASN A 81 11.23 -22.22 -2.23
N TYR A 82 10.83 -20.94 -2.19
CA TYR A 82 11.80 -19.87 -2.12
C TYR A 82 12.41 -19.76 -0.73
N ARG A 83 13.72 -19.46 -0.68
CA ARG A 83 14.52 -19.36 0.56
C ARG A 83 14.07 -18.27 1.54
N ILE A 84 13.37 -17.25 1.05
CA ILE A 84 12.83 -16.15 1.86
C ILE A 84 11.30 -16.27 1.84
N ASN A 85 10.66 -16.09 3.00
CA ASN A 85 9.20 -16.07 3.05
C ASN A 85 8.66 -14.89 2.21
N PRO A 86 7.96 -15.13 1.09
CA PRO A 86 7.48 -14.07 0.22
C PRO A 86 6.37 -13.22 0.84
N PHE A 87 5.80 -13.66 1.94
CA PHE A 87 4.74 -12.97 2.69
C PHE A 87 5.24 -12.24 3.92
N ASP A 88 6.55 -12.28 4.18
CA ASP A 88 7.16 -11.51 5.26
C ASP A 88 7.34 -10.05 4.81
N LEU A 89 6.60 -9.15 5.43
CA LEU A 89 6.64 -7.72 5.18
C LEU A 89 8.03 -7.10 5.36
N THR A 90 8.86 -7.69 6.23
CA THR A 90 10.21 -7.19 6.52
C THR A 90 11.24 -7.55 5.46
N LYS A 91 10.87 -8.40 4.49
CA LYS A 91 11.76 -8.90 3.44
C LYS A 91 11.41 -8.31 2.08
N VAL A 92 12.43 -8.11 1.27
CA VAL A 92 12.27 -7.77 -0.15
C VAL A 92 12.52 -9.00 -1.03
N TRP A 93 11.90 -9.03 -2.18
CA TRP A 93 12.23 -10.00 -3.23
C TRP A 93 13.43 -9.45 -4.02
N PRO A 94 14.60 -10.10 -4.00
CA PRO A 94 15.75 -9.64 -4.75
C PRO A 94 15.44 -9.49 -6.24
N HIS A 95 15.79 -8.34 -6.82
CA HIS A 95 15.52 -8.06 -8.25
C HIS A 95 16.28 -9.02 -9.19
N LYS A 96 17.36 -9.63 -8.69
CA LYS A 96 18.10 -10.64 -9.43
C LYS A 96 17.29 -11.94 -9.64
N ASP A 97 16.51 -12.30 -8.62
CA ASP A 97 15.71 -13.54 -8.63
C ASP A 97 14.32 -13.26 -9.24
N PHE A 98 13.73 -12.11 -8.91
CA PHE A 98 12.44 -11.65 -9.43
C PHE A 98 12.59 -10.24 -10.02
N PRO A 99 12.91 -10.15 -11.34
CA PRO A 99 13.13 -8.84 -11.99
C PRO A 99 11.90 -7.95 -12.00
N LEU A 100 12.11 -6.64 -11.92
CA LEU A 100 11.07 -5.65 -12.12
C LEU A 100 10.58 -5.64 -13.56
N GLN A 101 9.26 -5.70 -13.73
CA GLN A 101 8.59 -5.61 -15.03
C GLN A 101 7.87 -4.27 -15.13
N ASP A 102 8.12 -3.54 -16.22
CA ASP A 102 7.47 -2.24 -16.46
C ASP A 102 6.00 -2.43 -16.83
N VAL A 103 5.12 -1.69 -16.15
CA VAL A 103 3.67 -1.69 -16.41
C VAL A 103 3.23 -0.38 -17.04
N GLY A 104 3.74 0.75 -16.52
CA GLY A 104 3.35 2.07 -17.01
C GLY A 104 3.96 3.20 -16.20
N ILE A 105 3.39 4.39 -16.38
CA ILE A 105 3.81 5.62 -15.68
C ILE A 105 2.61 6.18 -14.93
N LEU A 106 2.80 6.45 -13.64
CA LEU A 106 1.91 7.29 -12.84
C LEU A 106 2.38 8.74 -12.98
N GLU A 107 1.50 9.62 -13.41
CA GLU A 107 1.75 11.06 -13.51
C GLU A 107 0.73 11.81 -12.65
N LEU A 108 1.20 12.77 -11.85
CA LEU A 108 0.36 13.68 -11.09
C LEU A 108 0.26 15.01 -11.84
N ASN A 109 -0.86 15.25 -12.51
CA ASN A 109 -1.01 16.36 -13.46
C ASN A 109 -2.21 17.27 -13.18
N ARG A 110 -2.86 17.12 -12.03
CA ARG A 110 -3.98 17.96 -11.61
C ARG A 110 -3.98 18.15 -10.10
N ASN A 111 -4.07 19.38 -9.65
CA ASN A 111 -4.32 19.71 -8.26
C ASN A 111 -5.81 19.55 -7.90
N PRO A 112 -6.17 19.29 -6.63
CA PRO A 112 -7.55 19.34 -6.18
C PRO A 112 -8.07 20.79 -6.22
N GLU A 113 -9.35 20.94 -6.53
CA GLU A 113 -10.04 22.23 -6.46
C GLU A 113 -10.55 22.52 -5.04
N ASN A 114 -11.01 21.48 -4.35
CA ASN A 114 -11.46 21.55 -2.98
C ASN A 114 -10.70 20.54 -2.12
N TYR A 115 -9.74 21.03 -1.35
CA TYR A 115 -8.85 20.19 -0.54
C TYR A 115 -9.62 19.34 0.48
N PHE A 116 -10.64 19.88 1.12
CA PHE A 116 -11.47 19.13 2.08
C PHE A 116 -12.21 17.98 1.38
N ALA A 117 -12.92 18.27 0.31
CA ALA A 117 -13.75 17.28 -0.38
C ALA A 117 -12.92 16.20 -1.10
N GLU A 118 -11.80 16.58 -1.71
CA GLU A 118 -11.03 15.71 -2.61
C GLU A 118 -9.80 15.08 -1.95
N VAL A 119 -9.31 15.63 -0.83
CA VAL A 119 -8.11 15.14 -0.13
C VAL A 119 -8.42 14.71 1.30
N GLU A 120 -8.96 15.58 2.15
CA GLU A 120 -9.19 15.24 3.56
C GLU A 120 -10.22 14.13 3.76
N GLN A 121 -11.23 14.06 2.91
CA GLN A 121 -12.24 13.00 2.92
C GLN A 121 -11.82 11.75 2.15
N SER A 122 -10.67 11.76 1.51
CA SER A 122 -10.12 10.59 0.82
C SER A 122 -9.83 9.46 1.82
N ALA A 123 -10.30 8.26 1.52
CA ALA A 123 -10.23 7.09 2.40
C ALA A 123 -9.62 5.90 1.67
N PHE A 124 -8.33 5.68 1.87
CA PHE A 124 -7.66 4.50 1.35
C PHE A 124 -7.89 3.30 2.26
N ASN A 125 -8.13 2.15 1.63
CA ASN A 125 -8.30 0.88 2.32
C ASN A 125 -7.65 -0.22 1.47
N PRO A 126 -6.72 -1.01 2.01
CA PRO A 126 -6.10 -2.11 1.27
C PRO A 126 -7.10 -3.21 0.86
N MET A 127 -8.27 -3.24 1.47
CA MET A 127 -9.37 -4.13 1.06
C MET A 127 -10.03 -3.70 -0.25
N ASN A 128 -9.91 -2.44 -0.67
CA ASN A 128 -10.51 -1.91 -1.90
C ASN A 128 -9.68 -2.32 -3.12
N ILE A 129 -9.83 -3.58 -3.50
CA ILE A 129 -9.19 -4.16 -4.69
C ILE A 129 -10.16 -4.12 -5.88
N VAL A 130 -9.59 -4.33 -7.07
CA VAL A 130 -10.35 -4.51 -8.31
C VAL A 130 -10.33 -5.97 -8.74
N GLU A 131 -11.24 -6.34 -9.62
CA GLU A 131 -11.29 -7.68 -10.21
C GLU A 131 -9.93 -8.08 -10.79
N GLY A 132 -9.50 -9.30 -10.49
CA GLY A 132 -8.20 -9.82 -10.89
C GLY A 132 -7.07 -9.55 -9.90
N ILE A 133 -7.34 -8.79 -8.83
CA ILE A 133 -6.41 -8.64 -7.71
C ILE A 133 -7.01 -9.34 -6.49
N GLY A 134 -6.20 -10.16 -5.82
CA GLY A 134 -6.53 -10.83 -4.57
C GLY A 134 -5.51 -10.55 -3.47
N PHE A 135 -5.76 -11.08 -2.31
CA PHE A 135 -4.90 -10.92 -1.14
C PHE A 135 -3.83 -12.02 -1.05
N SER A 136 -3.04 -11.96 -0.02
CA SER A 136 -2.05 -12.98 0.33
C SER A 136 -2.13 -13.32 1.82
N PRO A 137 -1.44 -14.39 2.28
CA PRO A 137 -1.39 -14.74 3.69
C PRO A 137 -0.44 -13.87 4.52
N ASP A 138 0.07 -12.77 3.99
CA ASP A 138 0.82 -11.76 4.76
C ASP A 138 0.00 -11.33 5.98
N LYS A 139 0.47 -11.66 7.18
CA LYS A 139 -0.25 -11.43 8.44
C LYS A 139 -0.58 -9.96 8.68
N MET A 140 0.36 -9.06 8.35
CA MET A 140 0.15 -7.63 8.49
C MET A 140 -0.89 -7.12 7.49
N LEU A 141 -0.87 -7.61 6.25
CA LEU A 141 -1.92 -7.29 5.27
C LEU A 141 -3.28 -7.74 5.80
N GLN A 142 -3.40 -8.97 6.27
CA GLN A 142 -4.67 -9.49 6.82
C GLN A 142 -5.20 -8.61 7.96
N GLY A 143 -4.35 -8.16 8.88
CA GLY A 143 -4.73 -7.22 9.93
C GLY A 143 -5.16 -5.85 9.37
N ARG A 144 -4.50 -5.36 8.35
CA ARG A 144 -4.81 -4.07 7.71
C ARG A 144 -6.14 -4.09 6.93
N LEU A 145 -6.57 -5.25 6.41
CA LEU A 145 -7.88 -5.37 5.76
C LEU A 145 -9.04 -5.00 6.70
N PHE A 146 -8.90 -5.29 7.99
CA PHE A 146 -9.92 -4.92 8.99
C PHE A 146 -9.73 -3.50 9.51
N SER A 147 -8.51 -3.10 9.86
CA SER A 147 -8.25 -1.87 10.59
C SER A 147 -8.58 -0.61 9.80
N TYR A 148 -8.32 -0.59 8.50
CA TYR A 148 -8.59 0.61 7.68
C TYR A 148 -10.08 0.85 7.50
N GLY A 149 -10.87 -0.18 7.26
CA GLY A 149 -12.32 -0.06 7.16
C GLY A 149 -12.94 0.47 8.44
N ASP A 150 -12.48 -0.02 9.59
CA ASP A 150 -12.91 0.47 10.90
C ASP A 150 -12.51 1.94 11.13
N ALA A 151 -11.26 2.28 10.87
CA ALA A 151 -10.77 3.64 11.02
C ALA A 151 -11.54 4.65 10.13
N GLN A 152 -11.87 4.28 8.89
CA GLN A 152 -12.61 5.16 7.98
C GLN A 152 -14.07 5.34 8.40
N ARG A 153 -14.72 4.31 8.93
CA ARG A 153 -16.06 4.44 9.52
C ARG A 153 -16.07 5.39 10.72
N TYR A 154 -15.03 5.33 11.54
CA TYR A 154 -14.89 6.25 12.68
C TYR A 154 -14.57 7.67 12.22
N ARG A 155 -13.62 7.86 11.31
CA ARG A 155 -13.16 9.17 10.85
C ARG A 155 -14.20 9.90 9.99
N LEU A 156 -14.84 9.20 9.07
CA LEU A 156 -15.70 9.80 8.04
C LEU A 156 -17.19 9.44 8.21
N GLY A 157 -17.48 8.29 8.79
CA GLY A 157 -18.84 7.77 8.94
C GLY A 157 -19.08 6.47 8.17
N VAL A 158 -20.23 5.84 8.44
CA VAL A 158 -20.61 4.55 7.84
C VAL A 158 -20.77 4.60 6.33
N ASN A 159 -20.96 5.77 5.76
CA ASN A 159 -21.08 6.03 4.32
C ASN A 159 -19.76 6.46 3.65
N SER A 160 -18.62 6.22 4.28
CA SER A 160 -17.31 6.64 3.76
C SER A 160 -17.05 6.20 2.31
N GLU A 161 -17.53 5.02 1.92
CA GLU A 161 -17.42 4.49 0.56
C GLU A 161 -18.38 5.14 -0.46
N GLN A 162 -19.34 5.94 0.00
CA GLN A 162 -20.28 6.67 -0.84
C GLN A 162 -19.91 8.16 -1.00
N ILE A 163 -18.93 8.65 -0.24
CA ILE A 163 -18.43 10.01 -0.42
C ILE A 163 -17.83 10.14 -1.83
N PRO A 164 -18.10 11.23 -2.57
CA PRO A 164 -17.76 11.35 -4.00
C PRO A 164 -16.29 11.01 -4.34
N VAL A 165 -15.32 11.38 -3.50
CA VAL A 165 -13.90 11.10 -3.74
C VAL A 165 -13.58 9.61 -3.61
N ASN A 166 -14.34 8.87 -2.81
CA ASN A 166 -14.10 7.43 -2.52
C ASN A 166 -14.99 6.52 -3.36
N LYS A 167 -16.12 7.05 -3.83
CA LYS A 167 -17.13 6.25 -4.51
C LYS A 167 -16.59 5.66 -5.82
N PRO A 168 -16.81 4.36 -6.07
CA PRO A 168 -16.51 3.75 -7.36
C PRO A 168 -17.25 4.45 -8.49
N ARG A 169 -16.60 4.65 -9.64
CA ARG A 169 -17.23 5.24 -10.84
C ARG A 169 -18.10 4.25 -11.60
N CYS A 170 -17.82 2.95 -11.46
CA CYS A 170 -18.66 1.89 -12.01
C CYS A 170 -19.91 1.67 -11.14
N PRO A 171 -21.00 1.08 -11.69
CA PRO A 171 -22.13 0.66 -10.90
C PRO A 171 -21.68 -0.38 -9.87
N PHE A 172 -21.66 0.03 -8.62
CA PHE A 172 -21.29 -0.80 -7.48
C PHE A 172 -22.34 -0.64 -6.40
N HIS A 173 -22.83 -1.75 -5.90
CA HIS A 173 -23.79 -1.76 -4.80
C HIS A 173 -23.05 -1.97 -3.49
N ALA A 174 -23.18 -1.01 -2.59
CA ALA A 174 -22.71 -1.12 -1.21
C ALA A 174 -23.91 -1.20 -0.26
N PHE A 175 -23.79 -2.01 0.77
CA PHE A 175 -24.81 -2.07 1.83
C PHE A 175 -24.77 -0.84 2.74
N HIS A 176 -23.70 -0.07 2.74
CA HIS A 176 -23.51 1.18 3.51
C HIS A 176 -24.23 2.36 2.84
N ARG A 177 -25.54 2.40 2.94
CA ARG A 177 -26.36 3.43 2.28
C ARG A 177 -26.65 4.64 3.16
N ASP A 178 -26.68 4.46 4.46
CA ASP A 178 -27.02 5.51 5.43
C ASP A 178 -25.72 6.15 5.96
N GLY A 179 -25.84 7.31 6.57
CA GLY A 179 -24.71 8.04 7.13
C GLY A 179 -25.11 9.41 7.63
N ALA A 180 -24.24 10.04 8.41
CA ALA A 180 -24.50 11.36 8.99
C ALA A 180 -24.75 12.39 7.87
N MET A 181 -25.83 13.16 8.02
CA MET A 181 -26.19 14.26 7.12
C MET A 181 -26.40 13.85 5.63
N ARG A 182 -26.59 12.57 5.37
CA ARG A 182 -26.80 12.10 4.01
C ARG A 182 -28.21 12.44 3.53
N VAL A 183 -28.32 13.14 2.40
CA VAL A 183 -29.58 13.61 1.80
C VAL A 183 -29.66 13.38 0.28
N ASP A 184 -28.70 12.69 -0.29
CA ASP A 184 -28.49 12.55 -1.73
C ASP A 184 -29.24 11.36 -2.36
N GLY A 185 -30.17 10.76 -1.63
CA GLY A 185 -31.08 9.74 -2.13
C GLY A 185 -31.06 8.41 -1.37
N ASN A 186 -31.92 7.51 -1.79
CA ASN A 186 -32.05 6.16 -1.23
C ASN A 186 -31.29 5.16 -2.11
N TYR A 187 -30.01 4.97 -1.83
CA TYR A 187 -29.15 4.09 -2.61
C TYR A 187 -29.31 2.64 -2.19
N GLY A 188 -29.98 1.87 -3.04
CA GLY A 188 -30.11 0.44 -2.86
C GLY A 188 -31.43 -0.02 -2.25
N SER A 189 -31.52 -1.29 -1.98
CA SER A 189 -32.67 -1.95 -1.41
C SER A 189 -32.83 -1.66 0.09
N ALA A 190 -34.06 -1.78 0.58
CA ALA A 190 -34.33 -1.86 2.02
C ALA A 190 -33.69 -3.08 2.69
N LYS A 191 -33.25 -4.05 1.89
CA LYS A 191 -32.64 -5.31 2.33
C LYS A 191 -31.12 -5.19 2.20
N GLY A 192 -30.46 -4.84 3.28
CA GLY A 192 -29.01 -4.61 3.33
C GLY A 192 -28.21 -5.83 3.78
N TYR A 193 -28.58 -7.05 3.37
CA TYR A 193 -27.89 -8.28 3.76
C TYR A 193 -27.91 -9.33 2.66
N GLU A 194 -26.92 -10.20 2.67
CA GLU A 194 -26.73 -11.33 1.77
C GLU A 194 -26.29 -12.57 2.59
N PRO A 195 -26.77 -13.77 2.24
CA PRO A 195 -27.83 -14.05 1.28
C PRO A 195 -29.21 -13.65 1.82
N ASN A 196 -30.14 -13.38 0.90
CA ASN A 196 -31.53 -13.09 1.25
C ASN A 196 -32.49 -13.87 0.36
N SER A 197 -33.77 -14.00 0.81
CA SER A 197 -34.81 -14.73 0.10
C SER A 197 -35.51 -13.94 -1.00
N TYR A 198 -35.07 -12.72 -1.26
CA TYR A 198 -35.68 -11.82 -2.24
C TYR A 198 -34.97 -11.85 -3.59
N GLY A 199 -33.86 -12.57 -3.71
CA GLY A 199 -33.07 -12.64 -4.94
C GLY A 199 -32.31 -11.35 -5.25
N GLU A 200 -32.17 -10.46 -4.27
CA GLU A 200 -31.40 -9.22 -4.38
C GLU A 200 -30.00 -9.46 -3.82
N TRP A 201 -28.99 -8.86 -4.44
CA TRP A 201 -27.60 -8.94 -4.01
C TRP A 201 -27.07 -10.37 -4.00
N GLN A 202 -26.27 -10.69 -4.96
CA GLN A 202 -25.61 -11.99 -5.07
C GLN A 202 -24.13 -11.79 -5.35
N ASP A 203 -23.30 -12.60 -4.68
CA ASP A 203 -21.90 -12.72 -5.06
C ASP A 203 -21.76 -13.14 -6.52
N SER A 204 -20.74 -12.63 -7.17
CA SER A 204 -20.37 -13.12 -8.49
C SER A 204 -19.72 -14.50 -8.36
N PRO A 205 -20.36 -15.58 -8.78
CA PRO A 205 -19.86 -16.94 -8.52
C PRO A 205 -18.53 -17.24 -9.22
N GLY A 206 -18.20 -16.47 -10.24
CA GLY A 206 -16.92 -16.60 -10.97
C GLY A 206 -15.74 -15.85 -10.34
N LYS A 207 -15.92 -15.21 -9.19
CA LYS A 207 -14.92 -14.32 -8.58
C LYS A 207 -14.36 -14.83 -7.24
N LYS A 208 -14.50 -16.12 -6.97
CA LYS A 208 -13.93 -16.71 -5.74
C LYS A 208 -12.43 -16.85 -5.87
N GLU A 209 -11.70 -16.40 -4.84
CA GLU A 209 -10.28 -16.70 -4.76
C GLU A 209 -10.03 -18.22 -4.71
N PRO A 210 -9.00 -18.73 -5.40
CA PRO A 210 -8.62 -20.11 -5.29
C PRO A 210 -8.17 -20.42 -3.86
N PRO A 211 -8.44 -21.64 -3.34
CA PRO A 211 -7.99 -22.04 -2.03
C PRO A 211 -6.48 -21.89 -1.89
N LEU A 212 -6.03 -21.43 -0.74
CA LEU A 212 -4.63 -21.45 -0.35
C LEU A 212 -4.36 -22.73 0.45
N LYS A 213 -3.33 -23.48 0.07
CA LYS A 213 -2.86 -24.61 0.86
C LYS A 213 -2.04 -24.07 2.04
N VAL A 214 -2.44 -24.44 3.25
CA VAL A 214 -1.72 -24.08 4.47
C VAL A 214 -0.97 -25.32 4.97
N HIS A 215 0.31 -25.14 5.30
CA HIS A 215 1.17 -26.15 5.89
C HIS A 215 1.59 -25.72 7.28
N GLY A 216 1.76 -26.65 8.22
CA GLY A 216 2.28 -26.39 9.55
C GLY A 216 1.19 -26.16 10.61
N ASP A 217 1.61 -25.62 11.75
CA ASP A 217 0.74 -25.36 12.90
C ASP A 217 -0.07 -24.07 12.70
N VAL A 218 -1.39 -24.19 12.72
CA VAL A 218 -2.31 -23.07 12.54
C VAL A 218 -2.60 -22.29 13.82
N PHE A 219 -2.24 -22.82 14.99
CA PHE A 219 -2.47 -22.16 16.27
C PHE A 219 -1.54 -20.95 16.48
N ASN A 220 -0.27 -21.16 16.23
CA ASN A 220 0.73 -20.08 16.26
C ASN A 220 1.43 -20.02 14.90
N TYR A 221 0.63 -19.70 13.89
CA TYR A 221 1.11 -19.72 12.52
C TYR A 221 2.27 -18.76 12.32
N ASN A 222 3.45 -19.32 12.29
CA ASN A 222 4.66 -18.69 11.83
C ASN A 222 5.35 -19.65 10.85
N GLU A 223 5.09 -19.46 9.59
CA GLU A 223 5.42 -20.39 8.53
C GLU A 223 6.93 -20.66 8.44
N ARG A 224 7.73 -19.73 8.92
CA ARG A 224 9.21 -19.80 8.85
C ARG A 224 9.87 -19.25 10.11
N GLU A 225 9.50 -19.80 11.25
CA GLU A 225 10.05 -19.43 12.55
C GLU A 225 11.58 -19.60 12.62
N TYR A 226 12.15 -20.46 11.78
CA TYR A 226 13.58 -20.71 11.68
C TYR A 226 14.32 -19.77 10.70
N ASP A 227 13.60 -18.97 9.90
CA ASP A 227 14.19 -17.95 9.02
C ASP A 227 14.31 -16.63 9.79
N ASP A 228 15.27 -16.57 10.70
CA ASP A 228 15.46 -15.48 11.64
C ASP A 228 16.53 -14.47 11.18
N ASP A 229 16.77 -14.38 9.88
CA ASP A 229 17.69 -13.41 9.31
C ASP A 229 17.02 -12.05 9.03
N TYR A 230 17.16 -11.14 9.99
CA TYR A 230 16.67 -9.75 9.88
C TYR A 230 17.80 -8.75 9.59
N TYR A 231 19.03 -9.20 9.36
CA TYR A 231 20.21 -8.35 9.24
C TYR A 231 20.84 -8.34 7.85
N SER A 232 20.75 -9.43 7.10
CA SER A 232 21.41 -9.54 5.79
C SER A 232 20.90 -8.52 4.79
N GLN A 233 19.60 -8.39 4.61
CA GLN A 233 19.03 -7.44 3.64
C GLN A 233 19.28 -5.97 4.01
N PRO A 234 19.11 -5.51 5.27
CA PRO A 234 19.55 -4.17 5.66
C PRO A 234 21.04 -3.94 5.46
N GLY A 235 21.87 -4.93 5.77
CA GLY A 235 23.32 -4.88 5.52
C GLY A 235 23.67 -4.78 4.04
N ASP A 236 22.94 -5.48 3.18
CA ASP A 236 23.10 -5.37 1.71
C ASP A 236 22.75 -3.97 1.22
N LEU A 237 21.66 -3.39 1.71
CA LEU A 237 21.28 -2.00 1.39
C LEU A 237 22.37 -1.02 1.83
N PHE A 238 22.88 -1.16 3.07
CA PHE A 238 23.97 -0.33 3.57
C PHE A 238 25.21 -0.38 2.66
N ARG A 239 25.60 -1.57 2.21
CA ARG A 239 26.75 -1.75 1.32
C ARG A 239 26.57 -1.14 -0.07
N LEU A 240 25.31 -0.94 -0.50
CA LEU A 240 24.98 -0.27 -1.76
C LEU A 240 24.95 1.25 -1.64
N MET A 241 24.89 1.79 -0.43
CA MET A 241 24.89 3.25 -0.23
C MET A 241 26.24 3.85 -0.61
N PRO A 242 26.26 5.07 -1.21
CA PRO A 242 27.49 5.86 -1.36
C PRO A 242 28.18 6.12 -0.02
N ALA A 243 29.50 6.30 -0.05
CA ALA A 243 30.30 6.44 1.17
C ALA A 243 29.88 7.65 2.03
N ASP A 244 29.49 8.74 1.41
CA ASP A 244 28.99 9.94 2.08
C ASP A 244 27.64 9.68 2.77
N GLU A 245 26.74 8.92 2.15
CA GLU A 245 25.47 8.53 2.77
C GLU A 245 25.69 7.54 3.95
N GLN A 246 26.65 6.62 3.82
CA GLN A 246 27.05 5.74 4.93
C GLN A 246 27.57 6.55 6.12
N GLN A 247 28.41 7.56 5.87
CA GLN A 247 28.94 8.44 6.90
C GLN A 247 27.83 9.26 7.58
N LEU A 248 26.90 9.83 6.79
CA LEU A 248 25.75 10.55 7.34
C LEU A 248 24.87 9.65 8.20
N LEU A 249 24.67 8.38 7.82
CA LEU A 249 23.92 7.42 8.62
C LEU A 249 24.56 7.23 9.99
N PHE A 250 25.87 7.07 10.06
CA PHE A 250 26.60 6.94 11.34
C PHE A 250 26.46 8.21 12.19
N GLU A 251 26.69 9.38 11.61
CA GLU A 251 26.65 10.66 12.33
C GLU A 251 25.25 10.97 12.86
N ASN A 252 24.22 10.76 12.05
CA ASN A 252 22.83 10.98 12.42
C ASN A 252 22.39 10.01 13.53
N THR A 253 22.80 8.74 13.43
CA THR A 253 22.51 7.73 14.46
C THR A 253 23.21 8.07 15.77
N ALA A 254 24.50 8.39 15.73
CA ALA A 254 25.27 8.77 16.90
C ALA A 254 24.70 10.01 17.59
N ARG A 255 24.31 11.02 16.82
CA ARG A 255 23.68 12.24 17.35
C ARG A 255 22.31 11.94 17.99
N ALA A 256 21.50 11.08 17.38
CA ALA A 256 20.20 10.69 17.92
C ALA A 256 20.32 9.86 19.20
N MET A 257 21.40 9.09 19.36
CA MET A 257 21.69 8.35 20.59
C MET A 257 22.07 9.27 21.74
N GLY A 258 22.69 10.44 21.43
CA GLY A 258 23.03 11.45 22.43
C GLY A 258 23.92 10.89 23.55
N ASP A 259 23.47 11.10 24.77
CA ASP A 259 24.18 10.67 26.01
C ASP A 259 23.78 9.26 26.47
N ALA A 260 23.32 8.39 25.58
CA ALA A 260 23.04 7.00 25.94
C ALA A 260 24.29 6.33 26.53
N GLU A 261 24.16 5.72 27.72
CA GLU A 261 25.26 5.03 28.38
C GLU A 261 25.69 3.80 27.55
N LEU A 262 27.00 3.63 27.40
CA LEU A 262 27.58 2.41 26.84
C LEU A 262 27.62 1.36 27.95
N PHE A 263 26.84 0.29 27.77
CA PHE A 263 26.90 -0.88 28.68
C PHE A 263 27.98 -1.86 28.25
#